data_bc25aaad99a6565dd3c74d9c28f00621
#
_entry.id   bc25aaad99a6565dd3c74d9c28f00621
#
_cell.length_a   1.000
_cell.length_b   1.000
_cell.length_c   1.000
_cell.angle_alpha   90.00
_cell.angle_beta   90.00
_cell.angle_gamma   90.00
#
_symmetry.space_group_name_H-M   'P 1'
#
loop_
_entity.id
_entity.type
_entity.pdbx_description
1 polymer ?
#
loop_
_entity_poly.entity_id
_entity_poly.type
_entity_poly.pdbx_seq_one_letter_code
_entity_poly.pdbx_strand_id
1 'polypeptide(L)'
;MLALNALLFWAWRYWQKTHAKKLASEKIIPPDERARKKLRDALALIDQPKPFCTLVSDTIRTYLEERFDLRAPERTTEEFLFELQSSMALLPPQKETLGDFLARCDLVKFARYEPVQSELEELHRCAERLVNETEPPAPLAPGAHAAGPNEANPVSESVSK
;
A
#
# COMPACT_ATOMS: atom_id res chain seq x y z
N MET A 1 24.64 8.68 38.92
CA MET A 1 23.51 9.14 38.09
C MET A 1 23.90 9.38 36.64
N LEU A 2 25.04 10.02 36.30
CA LEU A 2 25.47 10.30 34.93
C LEU A 2 25.80 9.03 34.10
N ALA A 3 26.38 8.00 34.72
CA ALA A 3 26.75 6.75 34.02
C ALA A 3 25.55 5.93 33.57
N LEU A 4 24.44 5.95 34.31
CA LEU A 4 23.21 5.21 33.96
C LEU A 4 22.52 5.84 32.75
N ASN A 5 22.48 7.16 32.65
CA ASN A 5 21.94 7.89 31.50
C ASN A 5 22.77 7.65 30.23
N ALA A 6 24.10 7.56 30.36
CA ALA A 6 24.98 7.28 29.25
C ALA A 6 24.75 5.83 28.68
N LEU A 7 24.54 4.85 29.57
CA LEU A 7 24.24 3.48 29.17
C LEU A 7 22.87 3.34 28.46
N LEU A 8 21.84 4.02 28.99
CA LEU A 8 20.51 4.05 28.37
C LEU A 8 20.53 4.74 27.00
N PHE A 9 21.25 5.87 26.89
CA PHE A 9 21.43 6.55 25.62
C PHE A 9 22.21 5.70 24.62
N TRP A 10 23.25 4.97 25.06
CA TRP A 10 24.04 4.08 24.22
C TRP A 10 23.26 2.86 23.78
N ALA A 11 22.46 2.26 24.67
CA ALA A 11 21.55 1.15 24.37
C ALA A 11 20.46 1.58 23.39
N TRP A 12 19.85 2.77 23.58
CA TRP A 12 18.87 3.32 22.65
C TRP A 12 19.47 3.59 21.26
N ARG A 13 20.68 4.17 21.22
CA ARG A 13 21.40 4.44 19.97
C ARG A 13 21.87 3.14 19.27
N TYR A 14 22.23 2.13 20.05
CA TYR A 14 22.56 0.80 19.52
C TYR A 14 21.32 0.12 18.96
N TRP A 15 20.19 0.23 19.65
CA TRP A 15 18.89 -0.31 19.19
C TRP A 15 18.43 0.38 17.90
N GLN A 16 18.54 1.70 17.79
CA GLN A 16 18.28 2.42 16.53
C GLN A 16 19.20 1.99 15.39
N LYS A 17 20.48 1.76 15.65
CA LYS A 17 21.43 1.30 14.62
C LYS A 17 21.18 -0.13 14.16
N THR A 18 20.75 -1.02 15.05
CA THR A 18 20.40 -2.40 14.68
C THR A 18 19.11 -2.47 13.88
N HIS A 19 18.12 -1.63 14.19
CA HIS A 19 16.91 -1.51 13.37
C HIS A 19 17.21 -0.86 12.00
N ALA A 20 18.03 0.18 11.93
CA ALA A 20 18.44 0.80 10.67
C ALA A 20 19.29 -0.15 9.78
N LYS A 21 20.14 -1.00 10.38
CA LYS A 21 20.96 -1.98 9.64
C LYS A 21 20.14 -3.14 9.08
N LYS A 22 19.03 -3.51 9.73
CA LYS A 22 18.13 -4.56 9.25
C LYS A 22 17.36 -4.11 7.99
N LEU A 23 17.11 -2.79 7.87
CA LEU A 23 16.49 -2.17 6.68
C LEU A 23 17.45 -2.05 5.48
N ALA A 24 18.76 -2.03 5.69
CA ALA A 24 19.75 -1.80 4.62
C ALA A 24 20.23 -3.06 3.91
N SER A 25 19.88 -4.26 4.37
CA SER A 25 20.35 -5.55 3.81
C SER A 25 19.23 -6.44 3.25
N GLU A 26 17.97 -6.05 3.37
CA GLU A 26 16.87 -6.73 2.68
C GLU A 26 16.77 -6.17 1.26
N LYS A 27 16.84 -7.06 0.25
CA LYS A 27 16.40 -6.76 -1.11
C LYS A 27 15.16 -5.90 -1.00
N ILE A 28 15.25 -4.64 -1.46
CA ILE A 28 14.14 -3.67 -1.30
C ILE A 28 12.95 -4.24 -2.06
N ILE A 29 12.10 -4.95 -1.34
CA ILE A 29 10.84 -5.47 -1.89
C ILE A 29 9.90 -4.26 -2.00
N PRO A 30 9.35 -3.97 -3.16
CA PRO A 30 8.40 -2.88 -3.34
C PRO A 30 7.22 -2.95 -2.35
N PRO A 31 6.65 -1.81 -1.92
CA PRO A 31 5.53 -1.79 -0.96
C PRO A 31 4.33 -2.63 -1.40
N ASP A 32 4.01 -2.62 -2.69
CA ASP A 32 2.93 -3.38 -3.29
C ASP A 32 3.18 -4.90 -3.22
N GLU A 33 4.40 -5.36 -3.53
CA GLU A 33 4.75 -6.78 -3.38
C GLU A 33 4.68 -7.26 -1.93
N ARG A 34 5.12 -6.42 -0.98
CA ARG A 34 5.01 -6.72 0.45
C ARG A 34 3.56 -6.79 0.91
N ALA A 35 2.73 -5.85 0.46
CA ALA A 35 1.32 -5.84 0.76
C ALA A 35 0.63 -7.08 0.21
N ARG A 36 0.84 -7.42 -1.07
CA ARG A 36 0.28 -8.62 -1.70
C ARG A 36 0.69 -9.90 -0.97
N LYS A 37 1.95 -10.00 -0.55
CA LYS A 37 2.41 -11.16 0.25
C LYS A 37 1.63 -11.24 1.56
N LYS A 38 1.55 -10.16 2.34
CA LYS A 38 0.84 -10.13 3.61
C LYS A 38 -0.66 -10.43 3.45
N LEU A 39 -1.30 -9.93 2.37
CA LEU A 39 -2.70 -10.23 2.07
C LEU A 39 -2.89 -11.73 1.77
N ARG A 40 -2.02 -12.35 0.99
CA ARG A 40 -2.06 -13.81 0.80
C ARG A 40 -1.87 -14.58 2.10
N ASP A 41 -0.93 -14.16 2.93
CA ASP A 41 -0.68 -14.79 4.23
C ASP A 41 -1.89 -14.64 5.17
N ALA A 42 -2.67 -13.56 5.03
CA ALA A 42 -3.88 -13.33 5.82
C ALA A 42 -4.99 -14.37 5.54
N LEU A 43 -5.04 -14.99 4.37
CA LEU A 43 -6.02 -16.04 4.06
C LEU A 43 -5.92 -17.25 5.00
N ALA A 44 -4.75 -17.51 5.57
CA ALA A 44 -4.58 -18.55 6.60
C ALA A 44 -5.35 -18.24 7.91
N LEU A 45 -5.81 -17.00 8.08
CA LEU A 45 -6.56 -16.55 9.24
C LEU A 45 -8.04 -16.33 8.94
N ILE A 46 -8.54 -16.73 7.76
CA ILE A 46 -9.91 -16.41 7.33
C ILE A 46 -10.99 -16.98 8.25
N ASP A 47 -10.72 -18.12 8.92
CA ASP A 47 -11.59 -18.72 9.92
C ASP A 47 -11.56 -17.99 11.28
N GLN A 48 -10.73 -16.97 11.41
CA GLN A 48 -10.57 -16.14 12.59
C GLN A 48 -10.83 -14.67 12.23
N PRO A 49 -12.10 -14.21 12.20
CA PRO A 49 -12.47 -12.91 11.63
C PRO A 49 -11.69 -11.74 12.20
N LYS A 50 -11.51 -11.67 13.52
CA LYS A 50 -10.82 -10.56 14.17
C LYS A 50 -9.33 -10.50 13.84
N PRO A 51 -8.51 -11.57 13.98
CA PRO A 51 -7.12 -11.60 13.51
C PRO A 51 -7.00 -11.30 12.01
N PHE A 52 -7.88 -11.87 11.18
CA PHE A 52 -7.92 -11.63 9.74
C PHE A 52 -8.11 -10.14 9.42
N CYS A 53 -9.20 -9.51 9.92
CA CYS A 53 -9.48 -8.09 9.68
C CYS A 53 -8.39 -7.18 10.25
N THR A 54 -7.76 -7.56 11.37
CA THR A 54 -6.61 -6.81 11.91
C THR A 54 -5.45 -6.85 10.92
N LEU A 55 -5.03 -8.03 10.48
CA LEU A 55 -3.89 -8.18 9.57
C LEU A 55 -4.14 -7.49 8.22
N VAL A 56 -5.34 -7.65 7.63
CA VAL A 56 -5.67 -7.06 6.34
C VAL A 56 -5.73 -5.53 6.43
N SER A 57 -6.39 -4.96 7.46
CA SER A 57 -6.46 -3.51 7.64
C SER A 57 -5.09 -2.88 7.91
N ASP A 58 -4.27 -3.51 8.74
CA ASP A 58 -2.92 -3.01 9.05
C ASP A 58 -1.99 -3.10 7.83
N THR A 59 -2.18 -4.12 6.99
CA THR A 59 -1.43 -4.26 5.73
C THR A 59 -1.73 -3.11 4.78
N ILE A 60 -3.00 -2.75 4.59
CA ILE A 60 -3.40 -1.63 3.73
C ILE A 60 -2.91 -0.30 4.30
N ARG A 61 -3.03 -0.06 5.61
CA ARG A 61 -2.53 1.17 6.25
C ARG A 61 -1.02 1.33 6.05
N THR A 62 -0.25 0.26 6.30
CA THR A 62 1.20 0.26 6.09
C THR A 62 1.57 0.49 4.62
N TYR A 63 0.84 -0.13 3.70
CA TYR A 63 1.04 0.06 2.26
C TYR A 63 0.82 1.53 1.85
N LEU A 64 -0.25 2.15 2.33
CA LEU A 64 -0.57 3.55 2.01
C LEU A 64 0.46 4.52 2.60
N GLU A 65 0.99 4.24 3.80
CA GLU A 65 2.08 4.99 4.38
C GLU A 65 3.35 4.89 3.53
N GLU A 66 3.77 3.67 3.21
CA GLU A 66 5.01 3.43 2.45
C GLU A 66 4.93 3.94 1.00
N ARG A 67 3.74 3.94 0.40
CA ARG A 67 3.53 4.30 -1.00
C ARG A 67 3.28 5.78 -1.21
N PHE A 68 2.56 6.43 -0.29
CA PHE A 68 2.05 7.79 -0.44
C PHE A 68 2.46 8.73 0.69
N ASP A 69 3.27 8.27 1.65
CA ASP A 69 3.65 9.02 2.86
C ASP A 69 2.43 9.48 3.69
N LEU A 70 1.39 8.66 3.70
CA LEU A 70 0.16 8.88 4.47
C LEU A 70 0.31 8.19 5.82
N ARG A 71 0.24 8.94 6.93
CA ARG A 71 0.40 8.41 8.29
C ARG A 71 -0.80 7.59 8.78
N ALA A 72 -1.20 6.60 7.97
CA ALA A 72 -2.37 5.77 8.22
C ALA A 72 -2.28 4.87 9.47
N PRO A 73 -1.13 4.22 9.80
CA PRO A 73 -1.03 3.36 10.97
C PRO A 73 -1.13 4.09 12.31
N GLU A 74 -0.74 5.37 12.37
CA GLU A 74 -0.68 6.16 13.61
C GLU A 74 -2.00 6.87 13.96
N ARG A 75 -3.04 6.74 13.11
CA ARG A 75 -4.31 7.46 13.22
C ARG A 75 -5.50 6.54 13.38
N THR A 76 -6.55 7.05 14.00
CA THR A 76 -7.87 6.40 13.93
C THR A 76 -8.39 6.38 12.50
N THR A 77 -9.37 5.53 12.22
CA THR A 77 -9.97 5.45 10.86
C THR A 77 -10.59 6.78 10.45
N GLU A 78 -11.30 7.45 11.34
CA GLU A 78 -11.94 8.74 11.05
C GLU A 78 -10.92 9.84 10.77
N GLU A 79 -9.87 9.96 11.59
CA GLU A 79 -8.79 10.94 11.39
C GLU A 79 -8.05 10.71 10.08
N PHE A 80 -7.77 9.46 9.78
CA PHE A 80 -7.10 9.08 8.52
C PHE A 80 -7.97 9.38 7.30
N LEU A 81 -9.25 9.02 7.32
CA LEU A 81 -10.17 9.29 6.22
C LEU A 81 -10.41 10.79 6.03
N PHE A 82 -10.45 11.57 7.10
CA PHE A 82 -10.55 13.02 7.04
C PHE A 82 -9.33 13.64 6.32
N GLU A 83 -8.12 13.26 6.70
CA GLU A 83 -6.88 13.71 6.04
C GLU A 83 -6.83 13.28 4.57
N LEU A 84 -7.25 12.04 4.29
CA LEU A 84 -7.27 11.49 2.95
C LEU A 84 -8.17 12.29 1.98
N GLN A 85 -9.25 12.91 2.47
CA GLN A 85 -10.14 13.72 1.62
C GLN A 85 -9.39 14.86 0.94
N SER A 86 -8.46 15.51 1.65
CA SER A 86 -7.63 16.61 1.14
C SER A 86 -6.43 16.14 0.30
N SER A 87 -6.05 14.88 0.39
CA SER A 87 -4.91 14.30 -0.34
C SER A 87 -5.28 14.04 -1.80
N MET A 88 -4.35 14.27 -2.71
CA MET A 88 -4.47 13.87 -4.13
C MET A 88 -3.87 12.49 -4.42
N ALA A 89 -3.46 11.75 -3.40
CA ALA A 89 -2.81 10.44 -3.53
C ALA A 89 -3.75 9.36 -4.08
N LEU A 90 -5.05 9.44 -3.79
CA LEU A 90 -6.06 8.50 -4.25
C LEU A 90 -7.17 9.21 -5.01
N LEU A 91 -7.75 8.54 -5.99
CA LEU A 91 -8.94 9.00 -6.71
C LEU A 91 -10.18 8.92 -5.80
N PRO A 92 -11.22 9.76 -6.04
CA PRO A 92 -12.44 9.73 -5.23
C PRO A 92 -13.07 8.34 -5.04
N PRO A 93 -13.23 7.49 -6.09
CA PRO A 93 -13.75 6.13 -5.91
C PRO A 93 -12.88 5.24 -5.03
N GLN A 94 -11.55 5.43 -5.09
CA GLN A 94 -10.61 4.66 -4.26
C GLN A 94 -10.69 5.08 -2.79
N LYS A 95 -10.92 6.38 -2.51
CA LYS A 95 -11.14 6.88 -1.14
C LYS A 95 -12.41 6.31 -0.54
N GLU A 96 -13.51 6.27 -1.30
CA GLU A 96 -14.78 5.68 -0.89
C GLU A 96 -14.61 4.18 -0.58
N THR A 97 -14.04 3.42 -1.52
CA THR A 97 -13.74 1.99 -1.35
C THR A 97 -12.88 1.72 -0.12
N LEU A 98 -11.85 2.54 0.10
CA LEU A 98 -10.98 2.43 1.28
C LEU A 98 -11.74 2.73 2.58
N GLY A 99 -12.61 3.76 2.57
CA GLY A 99 -13.44 4.11 3.71
C GLY A 99 -14.35 2.97 4.13
N ASP A 100 -15.10 2.41 3.20
CA ASP A 100 -15.99 1.26 3.43
C ASP A 100 -15.22 0.03 3.92
N PHE A 101 -14.08 -0.26 3.32
CA PHE A 101 -13.21 -1.36 3.71
C PHE A 101 -12.74 -1.22 5.16
N LEU A 102 -12.21 -0.06 5.55
CA LEU A 102 -11.72 0.18 6.92
C LEU A 102 -12.88 0.14 7.94
N ALA A 103 -14.03 0.75 7.63
CA ALA A 103 -15.20 0.74 8.50
C ALA A 103 -15.69 -0.70 8.75
N ARG A 104 -15.76 -1.55 7.72
CA ARG A 104 -16.15 -2.96 7.86
C ARG A 104 -15.12 -3.75 8.69
N CYS A 105 -13.83 -3.52 8.51
CA CYS A 105 -12.80 -4.12 9.36
C CYS A 105 -12.95 -3.70 10.83
N ASP A 106 -13.26 -2.43 11.10
CA ASP A 106 -13.42 -1.90 12.45
C ASP A 106 -14.67 -2.47 13.16
N LEU A 107 -15.76 -2.73 12.43
CA LEU A 107 -16.93 -3.44 12.98
C LEU A 107 -16.53 -4.82 13.54
N VAL A 108 -15.73 -5.58 12.81
CA VAL A 108 -15.25 -6.90 13.24
C VAL A 108 -14.29 -6.80 14.42
N LYS A 109 -13.38 -5.80 14.38
CA LYS A 109 -12.33 -5.61 15.41
C LYS A 109 -12.92 -5.15 16.75
N PHE A 110 -13.90 -4.24 16.73
CA PHE A 110 -14.34 -3.48 17.92
C PHE A 110 -15.81 -3.66 18.29
N ALA A 111 -16.70 -3.90 17.31
CA ALA A 111 -18.15 -3.97 17.54
C ALA A 111 -18.68 -5.40 17.74
N ARG A 112 -17.81 -6.41 17.87
CA ARG A 112 -18.19 -7.83 17.98
C ARG A 112 -19.08 -8.32 16.83
N TYR A 113 -18.95 -7.70 15.66
CA TYR A 113 -19.61 -8.19 14.47
C TYR A 113 -18.96 -9.49 14.01
N GLU A 114 -19.76 -10.51 13.74
CA GLU A 114 -19.34 -11.81 13.24
C GLU A 114 -19.71 -11.93 11.76
N PRO A 115 -18.76 -11.63 10.85
CA PRO A 115 -19.01 -11.71 9.42
C PRO A 115 -19.12 -13.16 8.95
N VAL A 116 -19.89 -13.38 7.90
CA VAL A 116 -19.85 -14.66 7.19
C VAL A 116 -18.58 -14.73 6.32
N GLN A 117 -18.17 -15.95 5.96
CA GLN A 117 -16.92 -16.16 5.20
C GLN A 117 -16.87 -15.37 3.90
N SER A 118 -17.99 -15.29 3.17
CA SER A 118 -18.06 -14.52 1.91
C SER A 118 -17.78 -13.02 2.08
N GLU A 119 -18.11 -12.44 3.23
CA GLU A 119 -17.79 -11.04 3.55
C GLU A 119 -16.30 -10.85 3.80
N LEU A 120 -15.63 -11.81 4.45
CA LEU A 120 -14.18 -11.80 4.65
C LEU A 120 -13.43 -11.95 3.32
N GLU A 121 -13.90 -12.83 2.44
CA GLU A 121 -13.35 -12.99 1.09
C GLU A 121 -13.54 -11.71 0.25
N GLU A 122 -14.66 -11.01 0.41
CA GLU A 122 -14.90 -9.73 -0.24
C GLU A 122 -13.97 -8.64 0.28
N LEU A 123 -13.76 -8.57 1.61
CA LEU A 123 -12.78 -7.66 2.21
C LEU A 123 -11.37 -7.93 1.69
N HIS A 124 -10.98 -9.19 1.55
CA HIS A 124 -9.68 -9.56 0.98
C HIS A 124 -9.55 -9.08 -0.46
N ARG A 125 -10.54 -9.37 -1.32
CA ARG A 125 -10.57 -8.92 -2.73
C ARG A 125 -10.54 -7.40 -2.86
N CYS A 126 -11.23 -6.70 -1.94
CA CYS A 126 -11.22 -5.24 -1.88
C CYS A 126 -9.80 -4.71 -1.58
N ALA A 127 -9.12 -5.30 -0.60
CA ALA A 127 -7.74 -4.95 -0.25
C ALA A 127 -6.77 -5.21 -1.42
N GLU A 128 -6.86 -6.37 -2.08
CA GLU A 128 -6.03 -6.67 -3.26
C GLU A 128 -6.27 -5.67 -4.40
N ARG A 129 -7.53 -5.32 -4.64
CA ARG A 129 -7.89 -4.33 -5.67
C ARG A 129 -7.27 -2.96 -5.36
N LEU A 130 -7.36 -2.49 -4.12
CA LEU A 130 -6.77 -1.22 -3.71
C LEU A 130 -5.25 -1.19 -3.98
N VAL A 131 -4.54 -2.27 -3.64
CA VAL A 131 -3.10 -2.36 -3.91
C VAL A 131 -2.83 -2.36 -5.42
N ASN A 132 -3.57 -3.13 -6.21
CA ASN A 132 -3.36 -3.25 -7.66
C ASN A 132 -3.68 -1.95 -8.42
N GLU A 133 -4.74 -1.23 -8.02
CA GLU A 133 -5.13 0.03 -8.65
C GLU A 133 -4.20 1.20 -8.30
N THR A 134 -3.45 1.08 -7.22
CA THR A 134 -2.55 2.13 -6.72
C THR A 134 -1.07 1.78 -6.86
N GLU A 135 -0.77 0.66 -7.50
CA GLU A 135 0.59 0.21 -7.83
C GLU A 135 1.37 1.28 -8.62
N PRO A 136 2.66 1.48 -8.36
CA PRO A 136 3.48 2.34 -9.20
C PRO A 136 3.52 1.80 -10.63
N PRO A 137 3.51 2.66 -11.66
CA PRO A 137 3.75 2.20 -13.01
C PRO A 137 5.11 1.47 -13.05
N ALA A 138 5.14 0.31 -13.70
CA ALA A 138 6.36 -0.47 -13.84
C ALA A 138 7.50 0.43 -14.36
N PRO A 139 8.73 0.33 -13.81
CA PRO A 139 9.86 1.07 -14.36
C PRO A 139 9.97 0.74 -15.83
N LEU A 140 9.89 1.75 -16.69
CA LEU A 140 10.14 1.58 -18.11
C LEU A 140 11.52 0.89 -18.26
N ALA A 141 11.54 -0.29 -18.85
CA ALA A 141 12.77 -1.01 -19.12
C ALA A 141 13.73 -0.04 -19.86
N PRO A 142 15.00 0.11 -19.45
CA PRO A 142 15.94 0.95 -20.15
C PRO A 142 16.19 0.34 -21.54
N GLY A 143 15.53 0.87 -22.59
CA GLY A 143 15.69 0.37 -23.96
C GLY A 143 14.52 0.59 -24.90
N ALA A 144 13.35 1.01 -24.44
CA ALA A 144 12.27 1.40 -25.35
C ALA A 144 12.52 2.83 -25.86
N HIS A 145 13.52 3.01 -26.71
CA HIS A 145 13.66 4.22 -27.52
C HIS A 145 12.40 4.35 -28.38
N ALA A 146 11.74 5.48 -28.24
CA ALA A 146 10.67 5.96 -29.06
C ALA A 146 10.95 5.67 -30.55
N ALA A 147 10.16 4.79 -31.14
CA ALA A 147 9.94 4.83 -32.57
C ALA A 147 9.18 6.14 -32.83
N GLY A 148 9.91 7.15 -33.25
CA GLY A 148 9.33 8.42 -33.71
C GLY A 148 8.34 8.18 -34.83
N PRO A 149 7.34 9.07 -34.97
CA PRO A 149 6.40 8.98 -36.08
C PRO A 149 7.17 9.08 -37.41
N ASN A 150 7.01 8.07 -38.21
CA ASN A 150 7.57 7.96 -39.57
C ASN A 150 7.00 9.14 -40.39
N GLU A 151 7.86 10.10 -40.70
CA GLU A 151 7.52 11.24 -41.55
C GLU A 151 7.03 10.75 -42.91
N ALA A 152 5.96 11.33 -43.31
CA ALA A 152 5.25 11.20 -44.55
C ALA A 152 6.16 11.16 -45.78
N ASN A 153 5.94 10.15 -46.58
CA ASN A 153 6.44 10.05 -47.97
C ASN A 153 5.69 11.09 -48.82
N PRO A 154 6.38 12.01 -49.51
CA PRO A 154 5.69 12.93 -50.40
C PRO A 154 5.28 12.21 -51.68
N VAL A 155 4.01 12.31 -51.98
CA VAL A 155 3.37 11.90 -53.23
C VAL A 155 4.03 12.65 -54.41
N SER A 156 4.69 11.92 -55.25
CA SER A 156 5.11 12.42 -56.55
C SER A 156 3.92 12.44 -57.48
N GLU A 157 3.46 13.60 -57.73
CA GLU A 157 2.53 13.96 -58.81
C GLU A 157 3.25 13.81 -60.15
N SER A 158 2.87 12.85 -60.95
CA SER A 158 3.23 12.81 -62.38
C SER A 158 2.01 13.14 -63.20
N VAL A 159 1.95 14.36 -63.63
CA VAL A 159 1.14 14.84 -64.77
C VAL A 159 1.75 14.25 -66.03
N SER A 160 0.93 13.61 -66.89
CA SER A 160 1.15 13.53 -68.30
C SER A 160 -0.19 13.31 -69.05
N LYS A 161 -0.56 14.34 -69.72
CA LYS A 161 -1.06 14.46 -71.07
C LYS A 161 -2.31 13.64 -71.46
#